data_d617215d772e2f44d5172db3cb9c7e29
#
_entry.id   d617215d772e2f44d5172db3cb9c7e29
#
_cell.length_a   1.000
_cell.length_b   1.000
_cell.length_c   1.000
_cell.angle_alpha   90.00
_cell.angle_beta   90.00
_cell.angle_gamma   90.00
#
_symmetry.space_group_name_H-M   'P 1'
#
loop_
_entity.id
_entity.type
_entity.pdbx_description
1 polymer ?
#
loop_
_entity_poly.entity_id
_entity_poly.type
_entity_poly.pdbx_seq_one_letter_code
_entity_poly.pdbx_strand_id
1 'polypeptide(L)'
;MGVRRATIVLLAAVAALLLAAPAPAALSDGIRYLRLQQNGDGGFGEPGERSDPSLTAWAVVGLKTAGSSPRRPEAAAEYLHESGDRNVTDLELRILALDALGRGTGILADRLRAKRQRSGRIGPSVNSTIWGILALRAVGRPAGKASVRYLLRAQRPSGGWAWTPNGAADSNDTAAAIQALRSAGVSRNSRAIVRGLRFLRRLQNRDGGFELARGRGSDAQSTAWAIQAFVSTRRAAGRSAFAYLARLQRRNGSYRYSRTYATTPLWVTSHVVPAVAKRAYPPK
;
A
#
# COMPACT_ATOMS: atom_id res chain seq x y z
N MET A 1 32.63 19.98 -52.04
CA MET A 1 32.49 20.08 -50.54
C MET A 1 31.03 19.98 -50.21
N GLY A 2 30.54 18.89 -49.67
CA GLY A 2 29.11 18.79 -49.29
C GLY A 2 28.57 17.36 -49.10
N VAL A 3 29.26 16.46 -48.35
CA VAL A 3 28.69 15.12 -48.01
C VAL A 3 29.16 14.66 -46.59
N ARG A 4 29.16 15.54 -45.59
CA ARG A 4 29.54 15.15 -44.20
C ARG A 4 28.67 15.65 -43.07
N ARG A 5 27.40 16.11 -43.32
CA ARG A 5 26.52 16.61 -42.27
C ARG A 5 25.21 15.83 -42.06
N ALA A 6 24.92 14.78 -42.83
CA ALA A 6 23.66 14.04 -42.76
C ALA A 6 23.70 12.79 -41.87
N THR A 7 24.87 12.26 -41.44
CA THR A 7 24.99 10.97 -40.78
C THR A 7 24.99 11.02 -39.24
N ILE A 8 25.08 12.21 -38.63
CA ILE A 8 25.18 12.34 -37.15
C ILE A 8 23.80 12.50 -36.48
N VAL A 9 22.77 12.90 -37.20
CA VAL A 9 21.44 13.15 -36.62
C VAL A 9 20.60 11.85 -36.44
N LEU A 10 20.91 10.81 -37.22
CA LEU A 10 20.13 9.55 -37.12
C LEU A 10 20.51 8.64 -35.95
N LEU A 11 21.71 8.76 -35.40
CA LEU A 11 22.19 7.92 -34.28
C LEU A 11 21.73 8.39 -32.90
N ALA A 12 21.34 9.66 -32.76
CA ALA A 12 20.81 10.20 -31.50
C ALA A 12 19.32 9.88 -31.27
N ALA A 13 18.56 9.62 -32.32
CA ALA A 13 17.12 9.29 -32.22
C ALA A 13 16.87 7.83 -31.85
N VAL A 14 17.78 6.91 -32.13
CA VAL A 14 17.62 5.48 -31.81
C VAL A 14 17.99 5.16 -30.35
N ALA A 15 18.88 5.93 -29.73
CA ALA A 15 19.27 5.71 -28.33
C ALA A 15 18.20 6.17 -27.32
N ALA A 16 17.26 7.02 -27.70
CA ALA A 16 16.18 7.53 -26.83
C ALA A 16 14.96 6.58 -26.74
N LEU A 17 14.85 5.59 -27.62
CA LEU A 17 13.71 4.66 -27.64
C LEU A 17 13.87 3.41 -26.77
N LEU A 18 15.03 3.18 -26.14
CA LEU A 18 15.33 1.95 -25.41
C LEU A 18 15.17 2.04 -23.87
N LEU A 19 14.67 3.14 -23.32
CA LEU A 19 14.62 3.35 -21.85
C LEU A 19 13.26 3.62 -21.24
N ALA A 20 12.17 3.40 -21.93
CA ALA A 20 10.84 3.51 -21.35
C ALA A 20 10.05 2.21 -21.59
N ALA A 21 10.25 1.20 -20.71
CA ALA A 21 9.20 0.19 -20.56
C ALA A 21 7.90 0.91 -20.19
N PRO A 22 6.81 0.73 -20.92
CA PRO A 22 5.58 1.46 -20.67
C PRO A 22 5.06 1.12 -19.27
N ALA A 23 4.80 2.15 -18.45
CA ALA A 23 4.19 2.01 -17.12
C ALA A 23 2.93 1.11 -17.10
N PRO A 24 2.14 0.98 -18.19
CA PRO A 24 1.02 0.04 -18.28
C PRO A 24 1.42 -1.43 -18.18
N ALA A 25 2.54 -1.85 -18.79
CA ALA A 25 3.00 -3.25 -18.76
C ALA A 25 3.39 -3.69 -17.34
N ALA A 26 4.07 -2.83 -16.60
CA ALA A 26 4.48 -3.12 -15.22
C ALA A 26 3.28 -3.36 -14.27
N LEU A 27 2.19 -2.63 -14.44
CA LEU A 27 0.96 -2.81 -13.65
C LEU A 27 0.24 -4.10 -14.03
N SER A 28 0.04 -4.36 -15.33
CA SER A 28 -0.67 -5.56 -15.82
C SER A 28 0.05 -6.84 -15.41
N ASP A 29 1.38 -6.85 -15.45
CA ASP A 29 2.19 -8.00 -15.05
C ASP A 29 2.11 -8.27 -13.54
N GLY A 30 2.14 -7.22 -12.72
CA GLY A 30 1.93 -7.34 -11.27
C GLY A 30 0.53 -7.87 -10.91
N ILE A 31 -0.51 -7.36 -11.56
CA ILE A 31 -1.89 -7.85 -11.42
C ILE A 31 -1.99 -9.32 -11.85
N ARG A 32 -1.44 -9.65 -13.02
CA ARG A 32 -1.42 -11.04 -13.54
C ARG A 32 -0.70 -11.97 -12.55
N TYR A 33 0.46 -11.56 -12.04
CA TYR A 33 1.19 -12.34 -11.05
C TYR A 33 0.31 -12.62 -9.82
N LEU A 34 -0.27 -11.59 -9.18
CA LEU A 34 -1.14 -11.77 -8.01
C LEU A 34 -2.30 -12.72 -8.30
N ARG A 35 -2.97 -12.55 -9.43
CA ARG A 35 -4.12 -13.40 -9.81
C ARG A 35 -3.73 -14.87 -9.95
N LEU A 36 -2.51 -15.16 -10.42
CA LEU A 36 -2.00 -16.53 -10.58
C LEU A 36 -1.62 -17.19 -9.24
N GLN A 37 -1.40 -16.42 -8.16
CA GLN A 37 -1.10 -16.96 -6.83
C GLN A 37 -2.34 -17.37 -6.04
N GLN A 38 -3.55 -17.27 -6.61
CA GLN A 38 -4.75 -17.73 -5.93
C GLN A 38 -4.82 -19.25 -5.92
N ASN A 39 -4.83 -19.85 -4.73
CA ASN A 39 -4.86 -21.30 -4.49
C ASN A 39 -6.25 -21.92 -4.75
N GLY A 40 -6.31 -23.25 -4.75
CA GLY A 40 -7.52 -24.05 -4.99
C GLY A 40 -8.66 -23.77 -4.03
N ASP A 41 -8.37 -23.42 -2.78
CA ASP A 41 -9.32 -23.05 -1.72
C ASP A 41 -9.84 -21.59 -1.82
N GLY A 42 -9.40 -20.82 -2.80
CA GLY A 42 -9.77 -19.41 -2.98
C GLY A 42 -8.87 -18.42 -2.25
N GLY A 43 -8.07 -18.85 -1.30
CA GLY A 43 -7.10 -18.01 -0.60
C GLY A 43 -5.83 -17.75 -1.39
N PHE A 44 -4.89 -17.04 -0.77
CA PHE A 44 -3.58 -16.70 -1.32
C PHE A 44 -2.48 -17.07 -0.33
N GLY A 45 -1.37 -17.60 -0.84
CA GLY A 45 -0.15 -17.90 -0.10
C GLY A 45 1.08 -17.45 -0.89
N GLU A 46 2.24 -17.40 -0.27
CA GLU A 46 3.50 -17.25 -1.01
C GLU A 46 3.68 -18.44 -1.96
N PRO A 47 4.47 -18.31 -3.03
CA PRO A 47 4.60 -19.36 -4.03
C PRO A 47 4.93 -20.74 -3.43
N GLY A 48 4.07 -21.72 -3.67
CA GLY A 48 4.20 -23.08 -3.12
C GLY A 48 3.67 -23.27 -1.69
N GLU A 49 3.20 -22.20 -1.04
CA GLU A 49 2.68 -22.24 0.32
C GLU A 49 1.15 -22.36 0.34
N ARG A 50 0.62 -22.83 1.48
CA ARG A 50 -0.82 -22.85 1.76
C ARG A 50 -1.34 -21.42 1.87
N SER A 51 -2.65 -21.25 1.67
CA SER A 51 -3.32 -19.98 1.87
C SER A 51 -3.18 -19.46 3.30
N ASP A 52 -2.92 -18.18 3.45
CA ASP A 52 -2.90 -17.46 4.72
C ASP A 52 -3.96 -16.35 4.70
N PRO A 53 -4.77 -16.18 5.75
CA PRO A 53 -5.84 -15.20 5.79
C PRO A 53 -5.34 -13.75 5.61
N SER A 54 -4.22 -13.38 6.22
CA SER A 54 -3.65 -12.03 6.09
C SER A 54 -3.11 -11.80 4.69
N LEU A 55 -2.40 -12.77 4.10
CA LEU A 55 -1.91 -12.67 2.72
C LEU A 55 -3.08 -12.63 1.73
N THR A 56 -4.14 -13.40 1.97
CA THR A 56 -5.36 -13.35 1.16
C THR A 56 -5.99 -11.97 1.22
N ALA A 57 -6.16 -11.40 2.41
CA ALA A 57 -6.70 -10.06 2.56
C ALA A 57 -5.83 -9.00 1.86
N TRP A 58 -4.49 -9.06 2.00
CA TRP A 58 -3.58 -8.16 1.30
C TRP A 58 -3.63 -8.29 -0.21
N ALA A 59 -3.69 -9.52 -0.75
CA ALA A 59 -3.81 -9.73 -2.20
C ALA A 59 -5.12 -9.15 -2.74
N VAL A 60 -6.24 -9.41 -2.06
CA VAL A 60 -7.56 -8.86 -2.43
C VAL A 60 -7.55 -7.33 -2.37
N VAL A 61 -7.13 -6.75 -1.23
CA VAL A 61 -7.09 -5.28 -1.05
C VAL A 61 -6.16 -4.64 -2.08
N GLY A 62 -5.01 -5.25 -2.35
CA GLY A 62 -4.07 -4.78 -3.37
C GLY A 62 -4.68 -4.78 -4.78
N LEU A 63 -5.25 -5.91 -5.21
CA LEU A 63 -5.92 -6.04 -6.50
C LEU A 63 -7.08 -5.05 -6.64
N LYS A 64 -7.97 -4.99 -5.65
CA LYS A 64 -9.16 -4.12 -5.68
C LYS A 64 -8.77 -2.65 -5.68
N THR A 65 -7.78 -2.25 -4.89
CA THR A 65 -7.27 -0.88 -4.92
C THR A 65 -6.68 -0.53 -6.28
N ALA A 66 -6.03 -1.47 -6.96
CA ALA A 66 -5.49 -1.26 -8.30
C ALA A 66 -6.57 -1.27 -9.41
N GLY A 67 -7.83 -1.51 -9.09
CA GLY A 67 -8.93 -1.58 -10.07
C GLY A 67 -9.08 -2.95 -10.74
N SER A 68 -8.61 -4.00 -10.08
CA SER A 68 -8.70 -5.39 -10.55
C SER A 68 -9.41 -6.27 -9.52
N SER A 69 -9.49 -7.58 -9.78
CA SER A 69 -10.08 -8.56 -8.87
C SER A 69 -9.29 -9.86 -8.88
N PRO A 70 -9.39 -10.69 -7.82
CA PRO A 70 -8.95 -12.08 -7.85
C PRO A 70 -9.53 -12.83 -9.07
N ARG A 71 -8.95 -13.95 -9.44
CA ARG A 71 -9.49 -14.80 -10.50
C ARG A 71 -10.85 -15.40 -10.11
N ARG A 72 -11.00 -15.75 -8.83
CA ARG A 72 -12.21 -16.32 -8.24
C ARG A 72 -12.59 -15.47 -7.02
N PRO A 73 -13.25 -14.32 -7.22
CA PRO A 73 -13.56 -13.39 -6.13
C PRO A 73 -14.53 -13.98 -5.10
N GLU A 74 -15.45 -14.85 -5.52
CA GLU A 74 -16.41 -15.56 -4.65
C GLU A 74 -15.66 -16.51 -3.71
N ALA A 75 -14.76 -17.33 -4.24
CA ALA A 75 -13.96 -18.26 -3.43
C ALA A 75 -13.00 -17.52 -2.48
N ALA A 76 -12.45 -16.36 -2.88
CA ALA A 76 -11.66 -15.53 -1.98
C ALA A 76 -12.50 -14.96 -0.84
N ALA A 77 -13.74 -14.60 -1.09
CA ALA A 77 -14.67 -14.12 -0.07
C ALA A 77 -15.07 -15.25 0.89
N GLU A 78 -15.37 -16.45 0.38
CA GLU A 78 -15.64 -17.63 1.19
C GLU A 78 -14.47 -17.95 2.12
N TYR A 79 -13.26 -18.07 1.56
CA TYR A 79 -12.06 -18.30 2.36
C TYR A 79 -11.89 -17.26 3.49
N LEU A 80 -12.11 -15.98 3.20
CA LEU A 80 -12.04 -14.91 4.19
C LEU A 80 -13.19 -14.96 5.21
N HIS A 81 -14.37 -15.40 4.83
CA HIS A 81 -15.49 -15.57 5.76
C HIS A 81 -15.24 -16.69 6.77
N GLU A 82 -14.68 -17.81 6.33
CA GLU A 82 -14.35 -18.96 7.15
C GLU A 82 -13.10 -18.74 8.02
N SER A 83 -12.25 -17.76 7.65
CA SER A 83 -11.03 -17.46 8.38
C SER A 83 -11.32 -16.79 9.73
N GLY A 84 -10.56 -17.17 10.74
CA GLY A 84 -10.52 -16.48 12.04
C GLY A 84 -9.64 -15.24 12.02
N ASP A 85 -9.82 -14.38 13.05
CA ASP A 85 -8.94 -13.24 13.29
C ASP A 85 -7.95 -13.55 14.41
N ARG A 86 -6.66 -13.62 14.14
CA ARG A 86 -5.60 -13.82 15.15
C ARG A 86 -5.37 -12.56 15.99
N ASN A 87 -5.65 -11.41 15.41
CA ASN A 87 -5.47 -10.10 16.03
C ASN A 87 -6.40 -9.04 15.40
N VAL A 88 -6.34 -7.80 15.91
CA VAL A 88 -7.20 -6.71 15.42
C VAL A 88 -6.88 -6.34 13.97
N THR A 89 -5.62 -6.39 13.56
CA THR A 89 -5.22 -6.05 12.19
C THR A 89 -5.76 -7.08 11.18
N ASP A 90 -5.80 -8.35 11.53
CA ASP A 90 -6.45 -9.38 10.68
C ASP A 90 -7.94 -9.06 10.48
N LEU A 91 -8.66 -8.67 11.54
CA LEU A 91 -10.06 -8.23 11.44
C LEU A 91 -10.22 -7.01 10.53
N GLU A 92 -9.35 -6.03 10.65
CA GLU A 92 -9.35 -4.80 9.85
C GLU A 92 -9.12 -5.07 8.36
N LEU A 93 -8.13 -5.90 8.05
CA LEU A 93 -7.80 -6.31 6.68
C LEU A 93 -8.92 -7.17 6.08
N ARG A 94 -9.49 -8.08 6.86
CA ARG A 94 -10.63 -8.91 6.43
C ARG A 94 -11.85 -8.07 6.09
N ILE A 95 -12.17 -7.05 6.90
CA ILE A 95 -13.24 -6.10 6.61
C ILE A 95 -12.97 -5.37 5.28
N LEU A 96 -11.76 -4.84 5.09
CA LEU A 96 -11.37 -4.16 3.85
C LEU A 96 -11.47 -5.05 2.62
N ALA A 97 -11.03 -6.30 2.73
CA ALA A 97 -11.05 -7.24 1.63
C ALA A 97 -12.47 -7.67 1.26
N LEU A 98 -13.29 -8.04 2.25
CA LEU A 98 -14.68 -8.45 2.04
C LEU A 98 -15.54 -7.30 1.50
N ASP A 99 -15.39 -6.09 2.04
CA ASP A 99 -16.09 -4.90 1.53
C ASP A 99 -15.71 -4.62 0.06
N ALA A 100 -14.42 -4.69 -0.25
CA ALA A 100 -13.93 -4.51 -1.62
C ALA A 100 -14.43 -5.58 -2.59
N LEU A 101 -14.78 -6.78 -2.08
CA LEU A 101 -15.44 -7.86 -2.85
C LEU A 101 -16.98 -7.71 -2.88
N GLY A 102 -17.53 -6.65 -2.29
CA GLY A 102 -18.98 -6.42 -2.25
C GLY A 102 -19.72 -7.35 -1.28
N ARG A 103 -19.03 -7.87 -0.26
CA ARG A 103 -19.63 -8.77 0.74
C ARG A 103 -20.02 -8.03 2.01
N GLY A 104 -21.09 -8.52 2.66
CA GLY A 104 -21.58 -7.94 3.90
C GLY A 104 -20.57 -8.05 5.04
N THR A 105 -20.23 -6.93 5.67
CA THR A 105 -19.24 -6.81 6.74
C THR A 105 -19.80 -6.26 8.04
N GLY A 106 -21.13 -6.14 8.15
CA GLY A 106 -21.80 -5.46 9.26
C GLY A 106 -21.37 -5.95 10.65
N ILE A 107 -21.42 -7.28 10.88
CA ILE A 107 -21.04 -7.90 12.15
C ILE A 107 -19.54 -7.66 12.45
N LEU A 108 -18.67 -7.80 11.45
CA LEU A 108 -17.22 -7.58 11.62
C LEU A 108 -16.94 -6.11 11.96
N ALA A 109 -17.62 -5.18 11.31
CA ALA A 109 -17.50 -3.75 11.58
C ALA A 109 -17.98 -3.41 13.00
N ASP A 110 -19.05 -4.04 13.50
CA ASP A 110 -19.50 -3.83 14.88
C ASP A 110 -18.50 -4.42 15.89
N ARG A 111 -17.94 -5.61 15.63
CA ARG A 111 -16.83 -6.17 16.41
C ARG A 111 -15.61 -5.23 16.45
N LEU A 112 -15.24 -4.62 15.33
CA LEU A 112 -14.14 -3.66 15.27
C LEU A 112 -14.46 -2.38 16.04
N ARG A 113 -15.68 -1.85 15.91
CA ARG A 113 -16.14 -0.68 16.68
C ARG A 113 -16.12 -0.91 18.18
N ALA A 114 -16.47 -2.10 18.64
CA ALA A 114 -16.41 -2.49 20.05
C ALA A 114 -15.00 -2.45 20.64
N LYS A 115 -13.95 -2.55 19.79
CA LYS A 115 -12.55 -2.42 20.22
C LYS A 115 -12.08 -0.97 20.39
N ARG A 116 -12.96 0.02 20.14
CA ARG A 116 -12.64 1.43 20.32
C ARG A 116 -12.71 1.83 21.79
N GLN A 117 -11.64 2.40 22.29
CA GLN A 117 -11.51 2.91 23.65
C GLN A 117 -12.05 4.35 23.79
N ARG A 118 -12.26 4.83 25.01
CA ARG A 118 -12.68 6.22 25.30
C ARG A 118 -11.70 7.25 24.72
N SER A 119 -10.42 6.95 24.68
CA SER A 119 -9.38 7.79 24.05
C SER A 119 -9.56 7.99 22.55
N GLY A 120 -10.36 7.13 21.90
CA GLY A 120 -10.50 7.02 20.46
C GLY A 120 -9.56 5.98 19.81
N ARG A 121 -8.64 5.39 20.57
CA ARG A 121 -7.78 4.30 20.08
C ARG A 121 -8.64 3.08 19.73
N ILE A 122 -8.34 2.45 18.60
CA ILE A 122 -8.95 1.18 18.17
C ILE A 122 -7.89 0.10 18.35
N GLY A 123 -8.20 -0.93 19.14
CA GLY A 123 -7.25 -1.99 19.44
C GLY A 123 -6.04 -1.55 20.27
N PRO A 124 -4.91 -2.27 20.22
CA PRO A 124 -3.78 -2.10 21.14
C PRO A 124 -2.77 -1.02 20.70
N SER A 125 -2.74 -0.61 19.42
CA SER A 125 -1.64 0.18 18.86
C SER A 125 -2.13 1.44 18.11
N VAL A 126 -1.20 2.29 17.69
CA VAL A 126 -1.47 3.36 16.74
C VAL A 126 -1.76 2.76 15.37
N ASN A 127 -1.00 1.72 14.97
CA ASN A 127 -1.19 1.01 13.71
C ASN A 127 -2.61 0.43 13.61
N SER A 128 -3.12 -0.28 14.63
CA SER A 128 -4.50 -0.78 14.62
C SER A 128 -5.54 0.36 14.54
N THR A 129 -5.28 1.53 15.12
CA THR A 129 -6.17 2.68 14.95
C THR A 129 -6.16 3.21 13.51
N ILE A 130 -5.00 3.20 12.84
CA ILE A 130 -4.88 3.59 11.43
C ILE A 130 -5.72 2.67 10.55
N TRP A 131 -5.53 1.36 10.67
CA TRP A 131 -6.27 0.37 9.88
C TRP A 131 -7.75 0.32 10.23
N GLY A 132 -8.09 0.50 11.51
CA GLY A 132 -9.49 0.59 11.96
C GLY A 132 -10.22 1.79 11.35
N ILE A 133 -9.56 2.94 11.20
CA ILE A 133 -10.15 4.10 10.51
C ILE A 133 -10.38 3.78 9.03
N LEU A 134 -9.42 3.14 8.34
CA LEU A 134 -9.56 2.75 6.95
C LEU A 134 -10.68 1.73 6.74
N ALA A 135 -10.71 0.68 7.54
CA ALA A 135 -11.71 -0.38 7.47
C ALA A 135 -13.12 0.14 7.73
N LEU A 136 -13.32 0.88 8.81
CA LEU A 136 -14.63 1.45 9.14
C LEU A 136 -15.08 2.51 8.12
N ARG A 137 -14.14 3.23 7.51
CA ARG A 137 -14.45 4.18 6.43
C ARG A 137 -14.90 3.47 5.16
N ALA A 138 -14.26 2.37 4.78
CA ALA A 138 -14.62 1.58 3.60
C ALA A 138 -16.10 1.13 3.67
N VAL A 139 -16.51 0.59 4.80
CA VAL A 139 -17.88 0.07 5.02
C VAL A 139 -18.93 1.15 5.36
N GLY A 140 -18.63 2.42 5.15
CA GLY A 140 -19.57 3.51 5.42
C GLY A 140 -19.88 3.77 6.90
N ARG A 141 -19.13 3.19 7.83
CA ARG A 141 -19.31 3.32 9.30
C ARG A 141 -18.12 4.03 9.95
N PRO A 142 -17.89 5.33 9.70
CA PRO A 142 -16.67 6.03 10.09
C PRO A 142 -16.36 5.88 11.59
N ALA A 143 -15.08 5.75 11.91
CA ALA A 143 -14.58 5.54 13.27
C ALA A 143 -14.90 6.69 14.26
N GLY A 144 -15.34 7.85 13.73
CA GLY A 144 -15.74 9.01 14.49
C GLY A 144 -14.60 9.96 14.87
N LYS A 145 -14.99 11.16 15.31
CA LYS A 145 -14.04 12.26 15.60
C LYS A 145 -13.00 11.90 16.67
N ALA A 146 -13.33 11.03 17.63
CA ALA A 146 -12.41 10.62 18.71
C ALA A 146 -11.20 9.86 18.15
N SER A 147 -11.40 8.90 17.23
CA SER A 147 -10.30 8.14 16.62
C SER A 147 -9.43 9.02 15.73
N VAL A 148 -10.02 9.93 14.98
CA VAL A 148 -9.25 10.92 14.20
C VAL A 148 -8.40 11.80 15.10
N ARG A 149 -8.97 12.33 16.20
CA ARG A 149 -8.21 13.14 17.18
C ARG A 149 -7.10 12.33 17.84
N TYR A 150 -7.36 11.06 18.20
CA TYR A 150 -6.33 10.17 18.73
C TYR A 150 -5.16 10.04 17.74
N LEU A 151 -5.44 9.74 16.47
CA LEU A 151 -4.39 9.57 15.45
C LEU A 151 -3.62 10.88 15.21
N LEU A 152 -4.29 12.04 15.22
CA LEU A 152 -3.62 13.34 15.12
C LEU A 152 -2.66 13.60 16.30
N ARG A 153 -3.07 13.26 17.54
CA ARG A 153 -2.21 13.41 18.73
C ARG A 153 -1.06 12.39 18.78
N ALA A 154 -1.23 11.23 18.15
CA ALA A 154 -0.18 10.21 18.07
C ALA A 154 0.98 10.57 17.13
N GLN A 155 0.89 11.70 16.38
CA GLN A 155 1.98 12.17 15.54
C GLN A 155 3.19 12.54 16.37
N ARG A 156 4.34 11.96 16.02
CA ARG A 156 5.62 12.20 16.73
C ARG A 156 6.19 13.59 16.42
N PRO A 157 7.07 14.13 17.25
CA PRO A 157 7.75 15.41 17.00
C PRO A 157 8.46 15.47 15.63
N SER A 158 8.99 14.33 15.17
CA SER A 158 9.58 14.16 13.82
C SER A 158 8.60 14.42 12.67
N GLY A 159 7.30 14.38 12.94
CA GLY A 159 6.24 14.51 11.94
C GLY A 159 5.70 13.18 11.41
N GLY A 160 6.32 12.06 11.75
CA GLY A 160 5.85 10.72 11.39
C GLY A 160 4.92 10.10 12.44
N TRP A 161 4.44 8.89 12.14
CA TRP A 161 3.72 8.02 13.07
C TRP A 161 4.49 6.73 13.27
N ALA A 162 4.25 6.08 14.40
CA ALA A 162 4.88 4.85 14.82
C ALA A 162 3.83 3.76 15.02
N TRP A 163 4.25 2.50 15.01
CA TRP A 163 3.40 1.35 15.30
C TRP A 163 2.71 1.46 16.67
N THR A 164 3.48 1.82 17.69
CA THR A 164 2.99 1.99 19.07
C THR A 164 3.05 3.45 19.52
N PRO A 165 2.32 3.84 20.58
CA PRO A 165 2.30 5.24 21.07
C PRO A 165 3.68 5.82 21.36
N ASN A 166 4.61 4.99 21.87
CA ASN A 166 5.96 5.40 22.27
C ASN A 166 7.07 4.94 21.32
N GLY A 167 6.69 4.30 20.19
CA GLY A 167 7.63 3.79 19.20
C GLY A 167 8.33 4.89 18.40
N ALA A 168 9.37 4.50 17.69
CA ALA A 168 9.99 5.32 16.65
C ALA A 168 9.09 5.41 15.43
N ALA A 169 8.96 6.62 14.86
CA ALA A 169 8.21 6.81 13.63
C ALA A 169 8.93 6.16 12.45
N ASP A 170 8.15 5.53 11.59
CA ASP A 170 8.62 4.90 10.37
C ASP A 170 7.81 5.35 9.13
N SER A 171 8.29 4.99 7.93
CA SER A 171 7.65 5.41 6.68
C SER A 171 6.31 4.72 6.46
N ASN A 172 6.16 3.45 6.84
CA ASN A 172 4.97 2.66 6.56
C ASN A 172 3.78 3.12 7.40
N ASP A 173 3.97 3.23 8.73
CA ASP A 173 2.93 3.76 9.62
C ASP A 173 2.61 5.23 9.31
N THR A 174 3.62 6.02 8.95
CA THR A 174 3.38 7.41 8.52
C THR A 174 2.55 7.48 7.25
N ALA A 175 2.86 6.66 6.25
CA ALA A 175 2.11 6.64 5.00
C ALA A 175 0.68 6.13 5.19
N ALA A 176 0.49 5.10 5.99
CA ALA A 176 -0.82 4.57 6.34
C ALA A 176 -1.66 5.59 7.13
N ALA A 177 -1.06 6.28 8.12
CA ALA A 177 -1.72 7.34 8.90
C ALA A 177 -2.20 8.50 8.02
N ILE A 178 -1.39 8.92 7.05
CA ILE A 178 -1.78 9.94 6.08
C ILE A 178 -3.01 9.48 5.28
N GLN A 179 -3.02 8.25 4.78
CA GLN A 179 -4.15 7.69 4.03
C GLN A 179 -5.41 7.61 4.91
N ALA A 180 -5.29 7.12 6.14
CA ALA A 180 -6.40 7.04 7.10
C ALA A 180 -6.98 8.42 7.44
N LEU A 181 -6.14 9.40 7.73
CA LEU A 181 -6.58 10.79 8.00
C LEU A 181 -7.25 11.40 6.77
N ARG A 182 -6.71 11.16 5.57
CA ARG A 182 -7.30 11.65 4.33
C ARG A 182 -8.66 11.00 4.04
N SER A 183 -8.78 9.70 4.25
CA SER A 183 -10.06 8.99 4.10
C SER A 183 -11.12 9.48 5.09
N ALA A 184 -10.69 9.90 6.28
CA ALA A 184 -11.53 10.49 7.32
C ALA A 184 -11.86 11.97 7.10
N GLY A 185 -11.46 12.57 5.96
CA GLY A 185 -11.80 13.96 5.61
C GLY A 185 -10.83 15.03 6.13
N VAL A 186 -9.73 14.66 6.77
CA VAL A 186 -8.71 15.65 7.20
C VAL A 186 -8.10 16.33 5.99
N SER A 187 -8.03 17.65 5.98
CA SER A 187 -7.52 18.44 4.86
C SER A 187 -6.10 18.00 4.46
N ARG A 188 -5.84 17.87 3.15
CA ARG A 188 -4.51 17.59 2.61
C ARG A 188 -3.46 18.65 2.95
N ASN A 189 -3.91 19.83 3.33
CA ASN A 189 -3.08 20.97 3.71
C ASN A 189 -2.98 21.11 5.24
N SER A 190 -3.60 20.23 6.04
CA SER A 190 -3.47 20.29 7.48
C SER A 190 -2.02 20.13 7.92
N ARG A 191 -1.64 20.79 9.02
CA ARG A 191 -0.29 20.74 9.59
C ARG A 191 0.20 19.30 9.78
N ALA A 192 -0.65 18.39 10.23
CA ALA A 192 -0.30 16.99 10.46
C ALA A 192 0.08 16.29 9.15
N ILE A 193 -0.76 16.42 8.10
CA ILE A 193 -0.48 15.82 6.79
C ILE A 193 0.81 16.38 6.19
N VAL A 194 0.99 17.70 6.21
CA VAL A 194 2.20 18.35 5.64
C VAL A 194 3.46 17.88 6.37
N ARG A 195 3.44 17.77 7.70
CA ARG A 195 4.57 17.25 8.50
C ARG A 195 4.85 15.78 8.19
N GLY A 196 3.81 14.95 8.05
CA GLY A 196 3.96 13.54 7.66
C GLY A 196 4.61 13.37 6.28
N LEU A 197 4.17 14.15 5.29
CA LEU A 197 4.78 14.12 3.95
C LEU A 197 6.24 14.60 3.95
N ARG A 198 6.58 15.59 4.78
CA ARG A 198 7.99 16.02 4.97
C ARG A 198 8.81 14.91 5.63
N PHE A 199 8.23 14.18 6.60
CA PHE A 199 8.87 13.02 7.22
C PHE A 199 9.20 11.96 6.17
N LEU A 200 8.23 11.57 5.32
CA LEU A 200 8.47 10.63 4.22
C LEU A 200 9.57 11.11 3.28
N ARG A 201 9.56 12.39 2.86
CA ARG A 201 10.60 12.92 1.97
C ARG A 201 12.03 12.78 2.54
N ARG A 202 12.21 12.86 3.84
CA ARG A 202 13.52 12.65 4.48
C ARG A 202 14.00 11.21 4.46
N LEU A 203 13.09 10.25 4.20
CA LEU A 203 13.39 8.82 4.06
C LEU A 203 13.49 8.38 2.60
N GLN A 204 13.47 9.33 1.65
CA GLN A 204 13.74 9.03 0.25
C GLN A 204 15.25 9.06 -0.02
N ASN A 205 15.77 7.96 -0.55
CA ASN A 205 17.19 7.80 -0.87
C ASN A 205 17.52 8.29 -2.29
N ARG A 206 18.83 8.41 -2.58
CA ARG A 206 19.33 8.84 -3.90
C ARG A 206 18.93 7.94 -5.05
N ASP A 207 18.67 6.64 -4.78
CA ASP A 207 18.17 5.68 -5.77
C ASP A 207 16.69 5.87 -6.11
N GLY A 208 16.02 6.80 -5.45
CA GLY A 208 14.62 7.15 -5.62
C GLY A 208 13.65 6.37 -4.75
N GLY A 209 14.08 5.25 -4.13
CA GLY A 209 13.28 4.47 -3.20
C GLY A 209 13.14 5.15 -1.84
N PHE A 210 12.19 4.68 -1.06
CA PHE A 210 12.01 5.06 0.34
C PHE A 210 12.45 3.92 1.24
N GLU A 211 13.04 4.26 2.39
CA GLU A 211 13.41 3.31 3.43
C GLU A 211 12.42 3.32 4.58
N LEU A 212 12.30 2.20 5.30
CA LEU A 212 11.42 2.09 6.47
C LEU A 212 11.83 3.08 7.57
N ALA A 213 13.12 3.09 7.88
CA ALA A 213 13.74 3.99 8.82
C ALA A 213 15.15 4.33 8.32
N ARG A 214 15.70 5.46 8.78
CA ARG A 214 17.00 5.96 8.31
C ARG A 214 18.11 4.91 8.44
N GLY A 215 18.81 4.67 7.32
CA GLY A 215 19.94 3.75 7.24
C GLY A 215 19.56 2.29 6.95
N ARG A 216 18.26 1.97 6.78
CA ARG A 216 17.83 0.61 6.44
C ARG A 216 17.93 0.28 4.94
N GLY A 217 18.13 1.29 4.12
CA GLY A 217 18.12 1.15 2.66
C GLY A 217 16.71 1.09 2.09
N SER A 218 16.60 1.42 0.81
CA SER A 218 15.33 1.47 0.09
C SER A 218 14.72 0.09 -0.10
N ASP A 219 13.39 -0.01 0.09
CA ASP A 219 12.63 -1.23 -0.18
C ASP A 219 11.33 -0.93 -0.96
N ALA A 220 10.78 -1.97 -1.58
CA ALA A 220 9.59 -1.85 -2.42
C ALA A 220 8.34 -1.48 -1.63
N GLN A 221 8.19 -2.05 -0.43
CA GLN A 221 7.03 -1.81 0.42
C GLN A 221 7.01 -0.37 0.91
N SER A 222 8.09 0.12 1.51
CA SER A 222 8.20 1.50 1.99
C SER A 222 8.03 2.51 0.86
N THR A 223 8.57 2.19 -0.32
CA THR A 223 8.40 3.03 -1.51
C THR A 223 6.94 3.05 -1.99
N ALA A 224 6.28 1.90 -2.04
CA ALA A 224 4.88 1.80 -2.44
C ALA A 224 3.96 2.54 -1.47
N TRP A 225 4.15 2.38 -0.18
CA TRP A 225 3.39 3.08 0.86
C TRP A 225 3.56 4.60 0.76
N ALA A 226 4.79 5.08 0.61
CA ALA A 226 5.06 6.50 0.43
C ALA A 226 4.34 7.06 -0.81
N ILE A 227 4.41 6.37 -1.97
CA ILE A 227 3.69 6.76 -3.19
C ILE A 227 2.19 6.89 -2.90
N GLN A 228 1.57 5.91 -2.24
CA GLN A 228 0.14 5.93 -1.92
C GLN A 228 -0.24 7.10 -1.01
N ALA A 229 0.61 7.46 -0.04
CA ALA A 229 0.39 8.64 0.80
C ALA A 229 0.41 9.93 -0.02
N PHE A 230 1.36 10.09 -0.94
CA PHE A 230 1.41 11.24 -1.86
C PHE A 230 0.16 11.28 -2.75
N VAL A 231 -0.25 10.15 -3.33
CA VAL A 231 -1.46 10.01 -4.15
C VAL A 231 -2.71 10.42 -3.35
N SER A 232 -2.87 9.94 -2.13
CA SER A 232 -4.02 10.26 -1.26
C SER A 232 -4.17 11.76 -0.98
N THR A 233 -3.05 12.49 -1.04
CA THR A 233 -2.99 13.94 -0.84
C THR A 233 -3.00 14.74 -2.15
N ARG A 234 -3.13 14.07 -3.31
CA ARG A 234 -3.02 14.66 -4.65
C ARG A 234 -1.68 15.39 -4.86
N ARG A 235 -0.59 14.79 -4.37
CA ARG A 235 0.78 15.30 -4.53
C ARG A 235 1.64 14.27 -5.25
N ALA A 236 2.63 14.73 -6.01
CA ALA A 236 3.54 13.84 -6.73
C ALA A 236 4.52 13.16 -5.77
N ALA A 237 4.67 11.84 -5.89
CA ALA A 237 5.72 11.09 -5.20
C ALA A 237 7.11 11.33 -5.84
N GLY A 238 7.14 11.73 -7.12
CA GLY A 238 8.36 11.90 -7.92
C GLY A 238 8.57 10.70 -8.86
N ARG A 239 9.10 10.97 -10.06
CA ARG A 239 9.38 9.94 -11.08
C ARG A 239 10.36 8.88 -10.58
N SER A 240 11.35 9.29 -9.76
CA SER A 240 12.39 8.41 -9.20
C SER A 240 11.82 7.28 -8.35
N ALA A 241 10.73 7.51 -7.59
CA ALA A 241 10.08 6.47 -6.79
C ALA A 241 9.46 5.37 -7.67
N PHE A 242 8.80 5.75 -8.75
CA PHE A 242 8.26 4.77 -9.72
C PHE A 242 9.39 4.04 -10.46
N ALA A 243 10.46 4.74 -10.85
CA ALA A 243 11.61 4.13 -11.47
C ALA A 243 12.31 3.13 -10.53
N TYR A 244 12.35 3.41 -9.22
CA TYR A 244 12.85 2.46 -8.23
C TYR A 244 12.00 1.17 -8.21
N LEU A 245 10.69 1.26 -8.14
CA LEU A 245 9.80 0.09 -8.18
C LEU A 245 9.94 -0.69 -9.50
N ALA A 246 10.03 0.00 -10.64
CA ALA A 246 10.18 -0.65 -11.94
C ALA A 246 11.44 -1.53 -12.00
N ARG A 247 12.56 -1.08 -11.40
CA ARG A 247 13.81 -1.89 -11.32
C ARG A 247 13.70 -3.13 -10.43
N LEU A 248 12.71 -3.19 -9.55
CA LEU A 248 12.48 -4.35 -8.67
C LEU A 248 11.50 -5.36 -9.26
N GLN A 249 10.84 -5.04 -10.38
CA GLN A 249 9.94 -5.98 -11.01
C GLN A 249 10.70 -7.11 -11.71
N ARG A 250 10.23 -8.34 -11.49
CA ARG A 250 10.78 -9.56 -12.10
C ARG A 250 10.05 -9.90 -13.39
N ARG A 251 10.65 -10.74 -14.23
CA ARG A 251 10.03 -11.19 -15.49
C ARG A 251 8.67 -11.88 -15.33
N ASN A 252 8.42 -12.53 -14.19
CA ASN A 252 7.13 -13.14 -13.86
C ASN A 252 6.07 -12.14 -13.37
N GLY A 253 6.41 -10.85 -13.28
CA GLY A 253 5.52 -9.78 -12.81
C GLY A 253 5.57 -9.49 -11.32
N SER A 254 6.17 -10.36 -10.50
CA SER A 254 6.33 -10.10 -9.06
C SER A 254 7.35 -8.99 -8.79
N TYR A 255 7.31 -8.44 -7.58
CA TYR A 255 8.30 -7.47 -7.12
C TYR A 255 9.20 -8.08 -6.05
N ARG A 256 10.51 -7.76 -6.13
CA ARG A 256 11.46 -8.04 -5.04
C ARG A 256 11.21 -7.06 -3.91
N TYR A 257 11.50 -7.50 -2.67
CA TYR A 257 11.47 -6.61 -1.52
C TYR A 257 12.48 -5.46 -1.65
N SER A 258 13.71 -5.79 -2.05
CA SER A 258 14.78 -4.80 -2.29
C SER A 258 15.72 -5.28 -3.39
N ARG A 259 16.78 -4.54 -3.65
CA ARG A 259 17.82 -4.96 -4.61
C ARG A 259 18.53 -6.26 -4.19
N THR A 260 18.62 -6.51 -2.89
CA THR A 260 19.30 -7.68 -2.31
C THR A 260 18.34 -8.81 -1.95
N TYR A 261 17.10 -8.49 -1.55
CA TYR A 261 16.16 -9.49 -1.05
C TYR A 261 14.97 -9.68 -2.00
N ALA A 262 14.63 -10.94 -2.27
CA ALA A 262 13.51 -11.34 -3.13
C ALA A 262 12.46 -12.19 -2.38
N THR A 263 12.43 -12.07 -1.06
CA THR A 263 11.51 -12.79 -0.17
C THR A 263 10.08 -12.28 -0.31
N THR A 264 9.11 -13.10 0.06
CA THR A 264 7.68 -12.77 0.14
C THR A 264 7.12 -12.02 -1.08
N PRO A 265 7.29 -12.57 -2.30
CA PRO A 265 6.93 -11.85 -3.52
C PRO A 265 5.42 -11.58 -3.65
N LEU A 266 4.54 -12.42 -3.11
CA LEU A 266 3.10 -12.16 -3.10
C LEU A 266 2.80 -10.93 -2.25
N TRP A 267 3.28 -10.92 -0.99
CA TRP A 267 3.05 -9.84 -0.05
C TRP A 267 3.59 -8.50 -0.56
N VAL A 268 4.83 -8.49 -1.08
CA VAL A 268 5.45 -7.29 -1.66
C VAL A 268 4.64 -6.78 -2.85
N THR A 269 4.26 -7.67 -3.78
CA THR A 269 3.52 -7.29 -4.99
C THR A 269 2.14 -6.73 -4.64
N SER A 270 1.48 -7.28 -3.61
CA SER A 270 0.18 -6.78 -3.12
C SER A 270 0.23 -5.32 -2.65
N HIS A 271 1.36 -4.88 -2.09
CA HIS A 271 1.55 -3.49 -1.69
C HIS A 271 1.99 -2.58 -2.85
N VAL A 272 2.73 -3.12 -3.83
CA VAL A 272 3.28 -2.32 -4.93
C VAL A 272 2.22 -2.01 -5.99
N VAL A 273 1.36 -2.98 -6.31
CA VAL A 273 0.36 -2.85 -7.39
C VAL A 273 -0.55 -1.62 -7.22
N PRO A 274 -1.11 -1.29 -6.03
CA PRO A 274 -1.85 -0.04 -5.81
C PRO A 274 -1.02 1.22 -6.08
N ALA A 275 0.24 1.23 -5.67
CA ALA A 275 1.13 2.37 -5.86
C ALA A 275 1.42 2.64 -7.34
N VAL A 276 1.71 1.59 -8.12
CA VAL A 276 1.93 1.67 -9.57
C VAL A 276 0.64 2.10 -10.29
N ALA A 277 -0.52 1.65 -9.82
CA ALA A 277 -1.84 2.11 -10.27
C ALA A 277 -2.16 3.55 -9.86
N LYS A 278 -1.30 4.22 -9.10
CA LYS A 278 -1.51 5.56 -8.53
C LYS A 278 -2.82 5.65 -7.73
N ARG A 279 -3.08 4.63 -6.93
CA ARG A 279 -4.25 4.55 -6.05
C ARG A 279 -3.82 4.43 -4.58
N ALA A 280 -4.74 4.73 -3.67
CA ALA A 280 -4.51 4.72 -2.24
C ALA A 280 -5.66 4.01 -1.51
N TYR A 281 -5.41 3.56 -0.28
CA TYR A 281 -6.42 2.93 0.57
C TYR A 281 -7.42 3.94 1.16
N PRO A 282 -8.64 3.50 1.50
CA PRO A 282 -9.17 2.17 1.22
C PRO A 282 -9.52 1.98 -0.27
N PRO A 283 -9.73 0.75 -0.74
CA PRO A 283 -10.29 0.48 -2.07
C PRO A 283 -11.62 1.24 -2.25
N LYS A 284 -11.93 1.61 -3.51
CA LYS A 284 -13.21 2.25 -3.87
C LYS A 284 -13.96 1.35 -4.82
#